data_2b71e52309aae16f0b22e11b21ca2e91
#
_entry.id   2b71e52309aae16f0b22e11b21ca2e91
#
_cell.length_a   1.000
_cell.length_b   1.000
_cell.length_c   1.000
_cell.angle_alpha   90.00
_cell.angle_beta   90.00
_cell.angle_gamma   90.00
#
_symmetry.space_group_name_H-M   'P 1'
#
loop_
_entity.id
_entity.type
_entity.pdbx_description
1 polymer ?
#
loop_
_entity_poly.entity_id
_entity_poly.type
_entity_poly.pdbx_seq_one_letter_code
_entity_poly.pdbx_strand_id
1 'polypeptide(L)'
;MRHAARVEIHGAFWNGYSGGWVGRLLHAINIPMNAAFIRDPALRERYLTWWQTLPLSDAEKEALATHLTAYIQKLSLNNSPDLLIWNTCQMMTTHFIQHENWIPESEISALEDGDVIPFESLPDTLEIVGKQAAKHLAVLKLNGGLGTTMGCSGPKSLIHVHLNDTFIDIISKQMHTLRQQTGHAIPLILLNSFNTSDATLAHLSDMPFLELFQHEVPRIDTETGKPYVCHRDKNLEWYPPGHGDLYLSLLTSGMLDTLIQKGIGYLFVSNADNLGATTHLKLLGHMHEKKIPFMMEVTPKTLTDIKGGTLIRHQNRVCLLERAQVAPEFLDTFEDLARFTVFNTNSVWINLDILKQRLTQGPLKLPVIVNPKQVHGTHVVQLEQALGAAIEAFNGAVAITVPRDRFVPVKTTSDLMLLQSDYYTKRLDGSLQPASQRGLPTVILSKEFSNVSAYQQRVVYPPSLKHCDYLRLDGDITLLDRVKFEGHVHLHVPPAQHVVLENKTFKNCRVRVDKHGQLHEDPWVPDST
;
A
#
# COMPACT_ATOMS: atom_id res chain seq x y z
N MET A 1 -9.22 -3.78 28.63
CA MET A 1 -10.36 -3.02 29.19
C MET A 1 -10.61 -1.67 28.50
N ARG A 2 -9.63 -0.78 28.30
CA ARG A 2 -9.87 0.52 27.59
C ARG A 2 -10.29 0.38 26.12
N HIS A 3 -9.86 -0.64 25.43
CA HIS A 3 -10.21 -0.87 24.01
C HIS A 3 -11.63 -1.47 23.86
N ALA A 4 -12.03 -2.39 24.72
CA ALA A 4 -13.41 -2.89 24.74
C ALA A 4 -14.44 -1.79 25.07
N ALA A 5 -14.08 -0.89 26.00
CA ALA A 5 -14.92 0.27 26.34
C ALA A 5 -15.05 1.28 25.17
N ARG A 6 -14.00 1.45 24.32
CA ARG A 6 -14.08 2.31 23.12
C ARG A 6 -14.99 1.74 22.02
N VAL A 7 -15.04 0.42 21.87
CA VAL A 7 -15.95 -0.22 20.91
C VAL A 7 -17.41 -0.04 21.34
N GLU A 8 -17.70 -0.10 22.63
CA GLU A 8 -19.04 0.20 23.17
C GLU A 8 -19.43 1.68 23.05
N ILE A 9 -18.47 2.61 23.18
CA ILE A 9 -18.71 4.05 23.04
C ILE A 9 -19.06 4.38 21.57
N HIS A 10 -18.42 3.75 20.59
CA HIS A 10 -18.80 3.93 19.18
C HIS A 10 -20.21 3.41 18.88
N GLY A 11 -20.64 2.31 19.49
CA GLY A 11 -22.02 1.83 19.39
C GLY A 11 -23.05 2.78 20.00
N ALA A 12 -22.71 3.49 21.06
CA ALA A 12 -23.63 4.41 21.76
C ALA A 12 -23.76 5.79 21.06
N PHE A 13 -22.70 6.30 20.45
CA PHE A 13 -22.73 7.59 19.72
C PHE A 13 -23.59 7.55 18.45
N TRP A 14 -23.80 6.37 17.87
CA TRP A 14 -24.49 6.20 16.60
C TRP A 14 -26.02 6.06 16.70
N ASN A 15 -26.55 5.90 17.90
CA ASN A 15 -28.03 5.85 18.11
C ASN A 15 -28.76 7.19 17.85
N GLY A 16 -28.02 8.29 17.67
CA GLY A 16 -28.58 9.61 17.35
C GLY A 16 -28.87 9.87 15.87
N TYR A 17 -28.36 9.05 14.94
CA TYR A 17 -28.53 9.23 13.49
C TYR A 17 -29.60 8.29 12.90
N SER A 18 -30.81 8.40 13.38
CA SER A 18 -31.93 7.51 13.03
C SER A 18 -32.61 7.79 11.69
N GLY A 19 -32.10 8.67 10.84
CA GLY A 19 -32.82 9.09 9.63
C GLY A 19 -32.03 9.08 8.31
N GLY A 20 -30.71 8.90 8.31
CA GLY A 20 -29.86 9.02 7.14
C GLY A 20 -29.38 7.69 6.55
N TRP A 21 -28.79 7.75 5.37
CA TRP A 21 -28.09 6.65 4.67
C TRP A 21 -27.04 5.98 5.56
N VAL A 22 -26.36 6.74 6.38
CA VAL A 22 -25.31 6.32 7.33
C VAL A 22 -25.89 5.39 8.41
N GLY A 23 -27.04 5.72 9.00
CA GLY A 23 -27.68 4.87 10.00
C GLY A 23 -28.10 3.51 9.46
N ARG A 24 -28.56 3.47 8.19
CA ARG A 24 -28.90 2.21 7.51
C ARG A 24 -27.68 1.36 7.18
N LEU A 25 -26.55 1.99 6.82
CA LEU A 25 -25.29 1.29 6.59
C LEU A 25 -24.81 0.59 7.86
N LEU A 26 -24.79 1.29 8.98
CA LEU A 26 -24.32 0.76 10.26
C LEU A 26 -25.24 -0.34 10.83
N HIS A 27 -26.54 -0.17 10.70
CA HIS A 27 -27.50 -1.21 11.11
C HIS A 27 -27.40 -2.47 10.23
N ALA A 28 -27.07 -2.30 8.93
CA ALA A 28 -26.86 -3.42 8.00
C ALA A 28 -25.51 -4.14 8.24
N ILE A 29 -24.51 -3.46 8.85
CA ILE A 29 -23.14 -3.95 8.97
C ILE A 29 -22.72 -4.15 10.44
N ASN A 30 -23.62 -4.51 11.34
CA ASN A 30 -23.26 -4.79 12.75
C ASN A 30 -22.31 -6.01 12.81
N ILE A 31 -21.00 -5.78 12.60
CA ILE A 31 -19.94 -6.78 12.69
C ILE A 31 -19.36 -6.71 14.10
N PRO A 32 -19.47 -7.74 14.92
CA PRO A 32 -18.75 -7.80 16.19
C PRO A 32 -17.26 -7.90 15.89
N MET A 33 -16.53 -6.81 16.10
CA MET A 33 -15.08 -6.77 15.94
C MET A 33 -14.40 -7.28 17.21
N ASN A 34 -13.72 -8.41 17.12
CA ASN A 34 -12.81 -8.86 18.15
C ASN A 34 -11.46 -8.15 18.01
N ALA A 35 -11.42 -6.86 18.38
CA ALA A 35 -10.19 -6.07 18.43
C ALA A 35 -9.17 -6.57 19.48
N ALA A 36 -9.56 -7.54 20.30
CA ALA A 36 -8.74 -8.08 21.39
C ALA A 36 -7.49 -8.85 20.90
N PHE A 37 -7.38 -9.13 19.61
CA PHE A 37 -6.38 -10.07 19.08
C PHE A 37 -4.96 -9.50 18.96
N ILE A 38 -4.80 -8.19 18.86
CA ILE A 38 -3.54 -7.56 18.43
C ILE A 38 -2.57 -7.27 19.57
N ARG A 39 -3.08 -7.10 20.77
CA ARG A 39 -2.28 -6.82 21.96
C ARG A 39 -2.51 -7.86 23.06
N ASP A 40 -2.76 -9.10 22.67
CA ASP A 40 -2.88 -10.18 23.65
C ASP A 40 -1.48 -10.47 24.24
N PRO A 41 -1.24 -10.15 25.52
CA PRO A 41 0.04 -10.46 26.16
C PRO A 41 0.35 -11.96 26.14
N ALA A 42 -0.67 -12.81 26.17
CA ALA A 42 -0.50 -14.25 26.11
C ALA A 42 0.01 -14.72 24.73
N LEU A 43 -0.40 -14.08 23.65
CA LEU A 43 0.13 -14.37 22.31
C LEU A 43 1.59 -13.96 22.21
N ARG A 44 1.95 -12.77 22.72
CA ARG A 44 3.33 -12.30 22.80
C ARG A 44 4.21 -13.28 23.61
N GLU A 45 3.72 -13.70 24.76
CA GLU A 45 4.43 -14.64 25.63
C GLU A 45 4.59 -16.01 24.96
N ARG A 46 3.58 -16.50 24.25
CA ARG A 46 3.66 -17.74 23.45
C ARG A 46 4.69 -17.65 22.33
N TYR A 47 4.78 -16.52 21.64
CA TYR A 47 5.81 -16.27 20.64
C TYR A 47 7.22 -16.30 21.25
N LEU A 48 7.41 -15.56 22.32
CA LEU A 48 8.70 -15.50 23.01
C LEU A 48 9.11 -16.84 23.59
N THR A 49 8.18 -17.57 24.19
CA THR A 49 8.42 -18.91 24.75
C THR A 49 8.77 -19.89 23.62
N TRP A 50 8.00 -19.92 22.55
CA TRP A 50 8.29 -20.75 21.40
C TRP A 50 9.67 -20.42 20.80
N TRP A 51 9.98 -19.12 20.62
CA TRP A 51 11.25 -18.68 20.09
C TRP A 51 12.44 -19.08 20.96
N GLN A 52 12.31 -18.98 22.28
CA GLN A 52 13.35 -19.43 23.22
C GLN A 52 13.62 -20.92 23.15
N THR A 53 12.67 -21.70 22.66
CA THR A 53 12.83 -23.15 22.45
C THR A 53 13.41 -23.51 21.09
N LEU A 54 13.63 -22.52 20.20
CA LEU A 54 14.22 -22.76 18.88
C LEU A 54 15.73 -22.98 19.01
N PRO A 55 16.23 -24.14 18.56
CA PRO A 55 17.64 -24.38 18.46
C PRO A 55 18.22 -23.68 17.23
N LEU A 56 19.39 -23.04 17.34
CA LEU A 56 19.92 -22.16 16.29
C LEU A 56 21.31 -22.57 15.74
N SER A 57 21.87 -23.70 16.14
CA SER A 57 23.06 -24.29 15.52
C SER A 57 22.69 -25.08 14.25
N ASP A 58 23.66 -25.41 13.40
CA ASP A 58 23.41 -26.13 12.14
C ASP A 58 22.77 -27.52 12.35
N ALA A 59 23.14 -28.22 13.42
CA ALA A 59 22.46 -29.45 13.83
C ALA A 59 21.05 -29.21 14.37
N GLU A 60 20.80 -28.04 14.88
CA GLU A 60 19.54 -27.59 15.45
C GLU A 60 18.60 -27.00 14.37
N LYS A 61 19.11 -26.53 13.22
CA LYS A 61 18.28 -26.11 12.06
C LYS A 61 17.51 -27.27 11.46
N GLU A 62 18.10 -28.45 11.41
CA GLU A 62 17.44 -29.69 10.97
C GLU A 62 16.39 -30.16 11.99
N ALA A 63 16.69 -30.00 13.28
CA ALA A 63 15.71 -30.24 14.36
C ALA A 63 14.57 -29.22 14.35
N LEU A 64 14.83 -27.96 13.99
CA LEU A 64 13.82 -26.91 13.86
C LEU A 64 12.79 -27.25 12.77
N ALA A 65 13.24 -27.68 11.59
CA ALA A 65 12.33 -28.12 10.51
C ALA A 65 11.46 -29.30 10.98
N THR A 66 12.03 -30.21 11.76
CA THR A 66 11.31 -31.35 12.35
C THR A 66 10.33 -30.90 13.42
N HIS A 67 10.71 -29.98 14.31
CA HIS A 67 9.85 -29.42 15.35
C HIS A 67 8.71 -28.58 14.77
N LEU A 68 8.98 -27.76 13.75
CA LEU A 68 7.96 -27.00 13.04
C LEU A 68 6.96 -27.92 12.35
N THR A 69 7.44 -28.97 11.68
CA THR A 69 6.56 -29.96 11.05
C THR A 69 5.69 -30.66 12.09
N ALA A 70 6.25 -31.10 13.22
CA ALA A 70 5.51 -31.72 14.30
C ALA A 70 4.55 -30.75 15.00
N TYR A 71 4.90 -29.47 15.11
CA TYR A 71 4.05 -28.43 15.67
C TYR A 71 2.88 -28.11 14.74
N ILE A 72 3.15 -27.93 13.44
CA ILE A 72 2.14 -27.72 12.40
C ILE A 72 1.12 -28.87 12.36
N GLN A 73 1.56 -30.12 12.51
CA GLN A 73 0.67 -31.28 12.55
C GLN A 73 -0.25 -31.32 13.79
N LYS A 74 0.14 -30.65 14.86
CA LYS A 74 -0.65 -30.54 16.10
C LYS A 74 -1.59 -29.32 16.12
N LEU A 75 -1.43 -28.38 15.19
CA LEU A 75 -2.25 -27.17 15.13
C LEU A 75 -3.67 -27.55 14.66
N SER A 76 -4.65 -27.20 15.49
CA SER A 76 -6.02 -27.13 15.03
C SER A 76 -6.19 -25.91 14.14
N LEU A 77 -6.48 -26.11 12.85
CA LEU A 77 -6.73 -25.01 11.88
C LEU A 77 -7.89 -24.09 12.27
N ASN A 78 -8.62 -24.42 13.33
CA ASN A 78 -9.72 -23.62 13.86
C ASN A 78 -9.28 -22.64 14.96
N ASN A 79 -7.98 -22.61 15.33
CA ASN A 79 -7.49 -21.71 16.40
C ASN A 79 -6.64 -20.59 15.80
N SER A 80 -7.19 -19.37 15.78
CA SER A 80 -6.60 -18.19 15.18
C SER A 80 -5.16 -17.86 15.62
N PRO A 81 -4.80 -17.91 16.94
CA PRO A 81 -3.45 -17.66 17.39
C PRO A 81 -2.41 -18.61 16.79
N ASP A 82 -2.81 -19.85 16.62
CA ASP A 82 -1.92 -20.89 16.10
C ASP A 82 -1.60 -20.68 14.62
N LEU A 83 -2.54 -20.12 13.84
CA LEU A 83 -2.31 -19.79 12.43
C LEU A 83 -1.28 -18.67 12.25
N LEU A 84 -1.28 -17.65 13.11
CA LEU A 84 -0.29 -16.58 13.07
C LEU A 84 1.11 -17.10 13.42
N ILE A 85 1.22 -17.93 14.45
CA ILE A 85 2.47 -18.58 14.84
C ILE A 85 2.97 -19.44 13.68
N TRP A 86 2.10 -20.22 13.07
CA TRP A 86 2.43 -21.06 11.91
C TRP A 86 2.99 -20.24 10.74
N ASN A 87 2.30 -19.14 10.36
CA ASN A 87 2.75 -18.28 9.26
C ASN A 87 4.12 -17.66 9.54
N THR A 88 4.34 -17.17 10.76
CA THR A 88 5.63 -16.63 11.19
C THR A 88 6.73 -17.69 11.16
N CYS A 89 6.46 -18.89 11.68
CA CYS A 89 7.38 -20.01 11.63
C CYS A 89 7.75 -20.36 10.19
N GLN A 90 6.79 -20.34 9.28
CA GLN A 90 7.02 -20.64 7.88
C GLN A 90 7.92 -19.58 7.23
N MET A 91 7.65 -18.30 7.46
CA MET A 91 8.51 -17.21 6.96
C MET A 91 9.95 -17.35 7.46
N MET A 92 10.13 -17.70 8.73
CA MET A 92 11.44 -17.90 9.33
C MET A 92 12.16 -19.13 8.76
N THR A 93 11.44 -20.22 8.57
CA THR A 93 11.99 -21.43 7.95
C THR A 93 12.47 -21.14 6.54
N THR A 94 11.67 -20.43 5.73
CA THR A 94 12.02 -20.04 4.37
C THR A 94 13.29 -19.18 4.37
N HIS A 95 13.40 -18.19 5.26
CA HIS A 95 14.55 -17.30 5.27
C HIS A 95 15.81 -17.91 5.87
N PHE A 96 15.72 -18.48 7.08
CA PHE A 96 16.91 -18.87 7.86
C PHE A 96 17.38 -20.31 7.61
N ILE A 97 16.51 -21.17 7.09
CA ILE A 97 16.81 -22.60 6.91
C ILE A 97 16.93 -22.94 5.44
N GLN A 98 15.93 -22.58 4.63
CA GLN A 98 15.92 -22.92 3.21
C GLN A 98 16.72 -21.95 2.36
N HIS A 99 16.93 -20.70 2.85
CA HIS A 99 17.55 -19.61 2.10
C HIS A 99 16.87 -19.34 0.74
N GLU A 100 15.59 -19.68 0.62
CA GLU A 100 14.78 -19.52 -0.59
C GLU A 100 14.22 -18.09 -0.68
N ASN A 101 15.13 -17.09 -0.61
CA ASN A 101 14.72 -15.68 -0.66
C ASN A 101 14.67 -15.14 -2.10
N TRP A 102 15.34 -15.82 -3.02
CA TRP A 102 15.47 -15.39 -4.42
C TRP A 102 14.95 -16.46 -5.37
N ILE A 103 14.29 -15.98 -6.43
CA ILE A 103 13.92 -16.85 -7.55
C ILE A 103 15.14 -16.93 -8.47
N PRO A 104 15.62 -18.13 -8.83
CA PRO A 104 16.73 -18.29 -9.78
C PRO A 104 16.40 -17.61 -11.12
N GLU A 105 17.36 -16.90 -11.70
CA GLU A 105 17.15 -16.21 -12.99
C GLU A 105 16.69 -17.17 -14.10
N SER A 106 17.22 -18.40 -14.11
CA SER A 106 16.87 -19.44 -15.06
C SER A 106 15.40 -19.85 -15.02
N GLU A 107 14.71 -19.57 -13.92
CA GLU A 107 13.29 -19.87 -13.74
C GLU A 107 12.37 -18.67 -14.03
N ILE A 108 12.97 -17.49 -14.32
CA ILE A 108 12.22 -16.26 -14.61
C ILE A 108 12.08 -16.08 -16.12
N SER A 109 10.84 -16.10 -16.61
CA SER A 109 10.52 -15.77 -17.98
C SER A 109 9.69 -14.48 -18.07
N ALA A 110 9.83 -13.75 -19.18
CA ALA A 110 8.95 -12.62 -19.47
C ALA A 110 7.51 -13.10 -19.67
N LEU A 111 6.57 -12.19 -19.54
CA LEU A 111 5.16 -12.43 -19.86
C LEU A 111 4.99 -12.74 -21.34
N GLU A 112 4.03 -13.60 -21.65
CA GLU A 112 3.61 -13.93 -23.02
C GLU A 112 2.32 -13.18 -23.38
N ASP A 113 2.00 -13.15 -24.69
CA ASP A 113 0.75 -12.59 -25.17
C ASP A 113 -0.46 -13.32 -24.52
N GLY A 114 -1.35 -12.54 -23.91
CA GLY A 114 -2.53 -13.06 -23.23
C GLY A 114 -2.37 -13.27 -21.72
N ASP A 115 -1.16 -13.18 -21.16
CA ASP A 115 -0.94 -13.25 -19.71
C ASP A 115 -1.57 -12.07 -18.96
N VAL A 116 -1.68 -10.92 -19.63
CA VAL A 116 -2.29 -9.71 -19.09
C VAL A 116 -3.40 -9.23 -20.04
N ILE A 117 -4.59 -9.02 -19.50
CA ILE A 117 -5.74 -8.56 -20.26
C ILE A 117 -5.68 -7.04 -20.38
N PRO A 118 -5.72 -6.43 -21.57
CA PRO A 118 -5.83 -4.98 -21.71
C PRO A 118 -7.20 -4.49 -21.22
N PHE A 119 -7.23 -3.47 -20.37
CA PHE A 119 -8.48 -2.87 -19.88
C PHE A 119 -9.38 -2.39 -21.02
N GLU A 120 -8.79 -1.85 -22.07
CA GLU A 120 -9.47 -1.34 -23.27
C GLU A 120 -10.17 -2.45 -24.07
N SER A 121 -9.75 -3.70 -23.92
CA SER A 121 -10.40 -4.85 -24.57
C SER A 121 -11.70 -5.27 -23.88
N LEU A 122 -11.96 -4.79 -22.67
CA LEU A 122 -13.17 -5.13 -21.94
C LEU A 122 -14.37 -4.38 -22.51
N PRO A 123 -15.50 -5.08 -22.80
CA PRO A 123 -16.74 -4.45 -23.28
C PRO A 123 -17.30 -3.45 -22.27
N ASP A 124 -17.82 -2.32 -22.74
CA ASP A 124 -18.46 -1.31 -21.88
C ASP A 124 -19.76 -1.82 -21.21
N THR A 125 -20.39 -2.84 -21.80
CA THR A 125 -21.56 -3.51 -21.20
C THR A 125 -21.28 -4.09 -19.81
N LEU A 126 -20.03 -4.40 -19.50
CA LEU A 126 -19.60 -4.88 -18.18
C LEU A 126 -19.81 -3.84 -17.07
N GLU A 127 -19.90 -2.55 -17.40
CA GLU A 127 -20.19 -1.52 -16.40
C GLU A 127 -21.60 -1.69 -15.80
N ILE A 128 -22.58 -2.08 -16.63
CA ILE A 128 -23.94 -2.38 -16.18
C ILE A 128 -23.94 -3.59 -15.26
N VAL A 129 -23.22 -4.65 -15.64
CA VAL A 129 -23.04 -5.85 -14.82
C VAL A 129 -22.37 -5.51 -13.49
N GLY A 130 -21.31 -4.71 -13.52
CA GLY A 130 -20.59 -4.25 -12.33
C GLY A 130 -21.46 -3.39 -11.41
N LYS A 131 -22.30 -2.52 -11.97
CA LYS A 131 -23.25 -1.74 -11.17
C LYS A 131 -24.22 -2.65 -10.40
N GLN A 132 -24.73 -3.70 -11.04
CA GLN A 132 -25.60 -4.69 -10.39
C GLN A 132 -24.85 -5.53 -9.34
N ALA A 133 -23.60 -5.89 -9.62
CA ALA A 133 -22.74 -6.65 -8.72
C ALA A 133 -22.24 -5.82 -7.51
N ALA A 134 -22.31 -4.49 -7.58
CA ALA A 134 -21.79 -3.60 -6.54
C ALA A 134 -22.47 -3.79 -5.16
N LYS A 135 -23.67 -4.35 -5.11
CA LYS A 135 -24.33 -4.75 -3.85
C LYS A 135 -23.57 -5.83 -3.08
N HIS A 136 -22.69 -6.55 -3.75
CA HIS A 136 -21.86 -7.62 -3.19
C HIS A 136 -20.40 -7.18 -2.99
N LEU A 137 -20.10 -5.90 -3.11
CA LEU A 137 -18.73 -5.36 -3.02
C LEU A 137 -18.44 -4.77 -1.64
N ALA A 138 -17.22 -4.98 -1.14
CA ALA A 138 -16.58 -4.13 -0.14
C ALA A 138 -15.29 -3.52 -0.71
N VAL A 139 -14.91 -2.35 -0.20
CA VAL A 139 -13.64 -1.67 -0.54
C VAL A 139 -12.74 -1.67 0.67
N LEU A 140 -11.50 -2.12 0.50
CA LEU A 140 -10.50 -2.12 1.56
C LEU A 140 -9.32 -1.25 1.17
N LYS A 141 -8.91 -0.36 2.08
CA LYS A 141 -7.71 0.46 1.92
C LYS A 141 -6.62 0.00 2.89
N LEU A 142 -5.43 -0.26 2.34
CA LEU A 142 -4.25 -0.61 3.12
C LEU A 142 -3.74 0.66 3.82
N ASN A 143 -3.89 0.72 5.13
CA ASN A 143 -3.60 1.89 5.97
C ASN A 143 -2.64 1.58 7.13
N GLY A 144 -1.91 0.48 7.06
CA GLY A 144 -0.98 0.05 8.13
C GLY A 144 0.36 0.77 8.13
N GLY A 145 0.71 1.49 7.05
CA GLY A 145 2.02 2.11 6.88
C GLY A 145 2.16 3.48 7.53
N LEU A 146 3.25 3.65 8.29
CA LEU A 146 3.76 4.96 8.66
C LEU A 146 4.50 5.55 7.46
N GLY A 147 4.34 6.84 7.19
CA GLY A 147 5.07 7.54 6.15
C GLY A 147 6.56 7.78 6.48
N THR A 148 7.27 6.77 6.99
CA THR A 148 8.64 6.93 7.52
C THR A 148 9.65 7.39 6.48
N THR A 149 9.51 6.99 5.21
CA THR A 149 10.34 7.47 4.11
C THR A 149 10.14 8.97 3.83
N MET A 150 9.01 9.53 4.23
CA MET A 150 8.70 10.95 4.15
C MET A 150 8.82 11.64 5.52
N GLY A 151 9.43 10.98 6.51
CA GLY A 151 9.62 11.53 7.86
C GLY A 151 8.35 11.74 8.66
N CYS A 152 7.25 11.05 8.32
CA CYS A 152 6.01 11.16 9.06
C CYS A 152 6.09 10.39 10.38
N SER A 153 5.52 10.97 11.44
CA SER A 153 5.38 10.32 12.75
C SER A 153 4.05 9.59 12.94
N GLY A 154 3.16 9.65 11.95
CA GLY A 154 1.82 9.07 11.98
C GLY A 154 1.42 8.39 10.65
N PRO A 155 0.14 8.00 10.54
CA PRO A 155 -0.39 7.37 9.33
C PRO A 155 -0.19 8.24 8.11
N LYS A 156 0.36 7.66 7.04
CA LYS A 156 0.56 8.36 5.77
C LYS A 156 -0.76 8.90 5.18
N SER A 157 -1.86 8.21 5.43
CA SER A 157 -3.19 8.60 4.98
C SER A 157 -3.72 9.91 5.59
N LEU A 158 -3.08 10.41 6.65
CA LEU A 158 -3.42 11.69 7.29
C LEU A 158 -2.58 12.87 6.78
N ILE A 159 -1.71 12.67 5.80
CA ILE A 159 -1.04 13.78 5.12
C ILE A 159 -2.08 14.56 4.31
N HIS A 160 -2.05 15.89 4.43
CA HIS A 160 -2.87 16.77 3.59
C HIS A 160 -2.38 16.73 2.14
N VAL A 161 -3.28 16.46 1.21
CA VAL A 161 -2.97 16.28 -0.21
C VAL A 161 -3.69 17.26 -1.13
N HIS A 162 -4.74 17.93 -0.64
CA HIS A 162 -5.44 18.94 -1.41
C HIS A 162 -6.16 19.91 -0.46
N LEU A 163 -5.79 21.20 -0.45
CA LEU A 163 -6.34 22.18 0.47
C LEU A 163 -6.29 21.65 1.92
N ASN A 164 -7.46 21.35 2.50
CA ASN A 164 -7.59 20.82 3.85
C ASN A 164 -7.90 19.31 3.88
N ASP A 165 -7.97 18.65 2.70
CA ASP A 165 -8.29 17.21 2.63
C ASP A 165 -7.03 16.36 2.78
N THR A 166 -7.09 15.36 3.63
CA THR A 166 -6.11 14.27 3.71
C THR A 166 -6.43 13.18 2.68
N PHE A 167 -5.54 12.19 2.51
CA PHE A 167 -5.85 11.02 1.66
C PHE A 167 -7.17 10.36 2.07
N ILE A 168 -7.36 10.16 3.39
CA ILE A 168 -8.53 9.44 3.90
C ILE A 168 -9.82 10.25 3.70
N ASP A 169 -9.76 11.59 3.75
CA ASP A 169 -10.92 12.45 3.47
C ASP A 169 -11.35 12.32 2.00
N ILE A 170 -10.37 12.27 1.09
CA ILE A 170 -10.66 12.07 -0.33
C ILE A 170 -11.24 10.67 -0.59
N ILE A 171 -10.67 9.63 0.04
CA ILE A 171 -11.22 8.26 -0.03
C ILE A 171 -12.66 8.24 0.46
N SER A 172 -12.98 8.96 1.53
CA SER A 172 -14.31 9.10 2.08
C SER A 172 -15.29 9.67 1.05
N LYS A 173 -14.86 10.72 0.34
CA LYS A 173 -15.65 11.35 -0.73
C LYS A 173 -15.83 10.41 -1.93
N GLN A 174 -14.79 9.66 -2.31
CA GLN A 174 -14.86 8.63 -3.34
C GLN A 174 -15.88 7.54 -2.98
N MET A 175 -15.86 7.07 -1.74
CA MET A 175 -16.83 6.08 -1.25
C MET A 175 -18.26 6.61 -1.22
N HIS A 176 -18.45 7.88 -0.82
CA HIS A 176 -19.77 8.51 -0.87
C HIS A 176 -20.32 8.54 -2.30
N THR A 177 -19.51 8.98 -3.25
CA THR A 177 -19.90 9.02 -4.67
C THR A 177 -20.19 7.63 -5.24
N LEU A 178 -19.35 6.63 -4.94
CA LEU A 178 -19.58 5.24 -5.36
C LEU A 178 -20.93 4.71 -4.85
N ARG A 179 -21.26 4.98 -3.59
CA ARG A 179 -22.55 4.60 -2.98
C ARG A 179 -23.72 5.29 -3.67
N GLN A 180 -23.59 6.56 -4.02
CA GLN A 180 -24.61 7.30 -4.76
C GLN A 180 -24.80 6.75 -6.18
N GLN A 181 -23.71 6.50 -6.92
CA GLN A 181 -23.76 5.99 -8.29
C GLN A 181 -24.37 4.60 -8.40
N THR A 182 -24.08 3.75 -7.43
CA THR A 182 -24.56 2.36 -7.44
C THR A 182 -25.89 2.17 -6.74
N GLY A 183 -26.26 3.06 -5.83
CA GLY A 183 -27.44 2.91 -4.97
C GLY A 183 -27.25 1.89 -3.84
N HIS A 184 -26.03 1.44 -3.57
CA HIS A 184 -25.74 0.38 -2.61
C HIS A 184 -24.87 0.87 -1.44
N ALA A 185 -25.07 0.28 -0.25
CA ALA A 185 -24.33 0.56 0.96
C ALA A 185 -22.99 -0.21 0.99
N ILE A 186 -22.05 0.15 0.12
CA ILE A 186 -20.75 -0.50 -0.01
C ILE A 186 -19.88 -0.20 1.22
N PRO A 187 -19.43 -1.21 1.99
CA PRO A 187 -18.57 -0.99 3.14
C PRO A 187 -17.18 -0.48 2.73
N LEU A 188 -16.64 0.46 3.52
CA LEU A 188 -15.22 0.80 3.53
C LEU A 188 -14.56 0.05 4.69
N ILE A 189 -13.46 -0.63 4.41
CA ILE A 189 -12.63 -1.31 5.39
C ILE A 189 -11.25 -0.65 5.38
N LEU A 190 -10.69 -0.34 6.54
CA LEU A 190 -9.32 0.15 6.67
C LEU A 190 -8.47 -0.93 7.34
N LEU A 191 -7.45 -1.42 6.62
CA LEU A 191 -6.45 -2.32 7.20
C LEU A 191 -5.41 -1.48 7.92
N ASN A 192 -5.58 -1.30 9.20
CA ASN A 192 -4.69 -0.56 10.08
C ASN A 192 -3.62 -1.47 10.71
N SER A 193 -2.58 -0.86 11.23
CA SER A 193 -1.63 -1.47 12.14
C SER A 193 -1.74 -0.82 13.52
N PHE A 194 -1.03 -1.39 14.50
CA PHE A 194 -0.95 -0.79 15.84
C PHE A 194 -0.36 0.64 15.83
N ASN A 195 0.38 1.01 14.77
CA ASN A 195 0.96 2.33 14.61
C ASN A 195 0.00 3.36 14.00
N THR A 196 -1.08 2.92 13.36
CA THR A 196 -1.94 3.81 12.56
C THR A 196 -3.37 3.92 13.07
N SER A 197 -3.84 2.96 13.85
CA SER A 197 -5.23 2.86 14.29
C SER A 197 -5.71 4.07 15.09
N ASP A 198 -5.04 4.40 16.20
CA ASP A 198 -5.52 5.45 17.11
C ASP A 198 -5.67 6.80 16.40
N ALA A 199 -4.69 7.19 15.59
CA ALA A 199 -4.73 8.44 14.85
C ALA A 199 -5.81 8.43 13.75
N THR A 200 -5.98 7.30 13.05
CA THR A 200 -7.01 7.15 12.01
C THR A 200 -8.42 7.23 12.63
N LEU A 201 -8.65 6.54 13.76
CA LEU A 201 -9.93 6.58 14.47
C LEU A 201 -10.25 7.99 14.97
N ALA A 202 -9.26 8.70 15.52
CA ALA A 202 -9.45 10.07 15.99
C ALA A 202 -9.83 11.03 14.84
N HIS A 203 -9.25 10.83 13.64
CA HIS A 203 -9.54 11.68 12.48
C HIS A 203 -10.91 11.40 11.85
N LEU A 204 -11.33 10.13 11.81
CA LEU A 204 -12.56 9.67 11.16
C LEU A 204 -13.74 9.50 12.12
N SER A 205 -13.81 10.27 13.20
CA SER A 205 -14.85 10.14 14.24
C SER A 205 -16.28 10.13 13.70
N ASP A 206 -16.53 10.82 12.57
CA ASP A 206 -17.87 11.04 12.01
C ASP A 206 -18.16 10.21 10.74
N MET A 207 -17.23 9.33 10.33
CA MET A 207 -17.39 8.55 9.12
C MET A 207 -17.50 7.05 9.39
N PRO A 208 -18.51 6.35 8.80
CA PRO A 208 -18.64 4.91 8.97
C PRO A 208 -17.60 4.13 8.15
N PHE A 209 -16.77 3.37 8.82
CA PHE A 209 -15.87 2.38 8.23
C PHE A 209 -15.74 1.17 9.16
N LEU A 210 -15.21 0.08 8.60
CA LEU A 210 -14.84 -1.11 9.36
C LEU A 210 -13.33 -1.11 9.54
N GLU A 211 -12.87 -1.43 10.72
CA GLU A 211 -11.44 -1.57 10.97
C GLU A 211 -11.06 -3.04 10.95
N LEU A 212 -10.00 -3.34 10.20
CA LEU A 212 -9.29 -4.60 10.20
C LEU A 212 -7.85 -4.33 10.61
N PHE A 213 -7.27 -5.19 11.42
CA PHE A 213 -5.91 -5.02 11.89
C PHE A 213 -4.94 -5.99 11.24
N GLN A 214 -3.74 -5.50 10.91
CA GLN A 214 -2.59 -6.35 10.65
C GLN A 214 -2.09 -6.96 11.96
N HIS A 215 -1.59 -8.18 11.88
CA HIS A 215 -0.91 -8.79 12.99
C HIS A 215 0.42 -8.09 13.32
N GLU A 216 0.98 -8.44 14.46
CA GLU A 216 2.31 -8.02 14.89
C GLU A 216 3.21 -9.25 14.94
N VAL A 217 4.44 -9.12 14.42
CA VAL A 217 5.48 -10.15 14.48
C VAL A 217 6.78 -9.55 15.03
N PRO A 218 7.62 -10.33 15.69
CA PRO A 218 8.87 -9.81 16.26
C PRO A 218 9.89 -9.50 15.16
N ARG A 219 10.62 -8.39 15.29
CA ARG A 219 11.88 -8.18 14.55
C ARG A 219 12.90 -9.21 15.00
N ILE A 220 13.77 -9.60 14.09
CA ILE A 220 14.76 -10.64 14.34
C ILE A 220 16.14 -10.00 14.28
N ASP A 221 16.90 -10.16 15.33
CA ASP A 221 18.30 -9.78 15.39
C ASP A 221 19.11 -10.67 14.43
N THR A 222 19.85 -10.05 13.50
CA THR A 222 20.56 -10.79 12.44
C THR A 222 21.77 -11.56 12.94
N GLU A 223 22.38 -11.16 14.06
CA GLU A 223 23.55 -11.85 14.63
C GLU A 223 23.13 -13.08 15.43
N THR A 224 22.05 -12.96 16.19
CA THR A 224 21.62 -14.02 17.09
C THR A 224 20.50 -14.90 16.52
N GLY A 225 19.84 -14.45 15.45
CA GLY A 225 18.65 -15.11 14.91
C GLY A 225 17.45 -15.11 15.87
N LYS A 226 17.50 -14.35 16.96
CA LYS A 226 16.46 -14.29 18.02
C LYS A 226 15.59 -13.06 17.86
N PRO A 227 14.38 -13.02 18.49
CA PRO A 227 13.62 -11.82 18.58
C PRO A 227 14.43 -10.66 19.15
N TYR A 228 14.41 -9.54 18.46
CA TYR A 228 15.07 -8.32 18.92
C TYR A 228 14.42 -7.82 20.21
N VAL A 229 15.25 -7.48 21.19
CA VAL A 229 14.82 -6.92 22.49
C VAL A 229 15.27 -5.47 22.57
N CYS A 230 14.32 -4.56 22.80
CA CYS A 230 14.57 -3.14 22.96
C CYS A 230 14.17 -2.67 24.36
N HIS A 231 15.16 -2.39 25.22
CA HIS A 231 14.91 -1.93 26.59
C HIS A 231 14.35 -0.51 26.67
N ARG A 232 14.49 0.30 25.60
CA ARG A 232 14.06 1.71 25.56
C ARG A 232 12.61 1.86 25.09
N ASP A 233 12.20 1.10 24.09
CA ASP A 233 10.86 1.14 23.51
C ASP A 233 10.45 -0.24 22.99
N LYS A 234 9.57 -0.89 23.73
CA LYS A 234 9.07 -2.22 23.37
C LYS A 234 8.28 -2.26 22.05
N ASN A 235 7.76 -1.13 21.58
CA ASN A 235 7.08 -1.08 20.29
C ASN A 235 8.05 -1.32 19.13
N LEU A 236 9.34 -1.02 19.32
CA LEU A 236 10.37 -1.27 18.32
C LEU A 236 10.78 -2.75 18.23
N GLU A 237 10.32 -3.60 19.13
CA GLU A 237 10.53 -5.05 19.03
C GLU A 237 9.65 -5.69 17.96
N TRP A 238 8.52 -5.05 17.63
CA TRP A 238 7.45 -5.59 16.80
C TRP A 238 7.25 -4.79 15.52
N TYR A 239 6.68 -5.43 14.51
CA TYR A 239 6.31 -4.79 13.24
C TYR A 239 5.16 -5.54 12.56
N PRO A 240 4.38 -4.90 11.67
CA PRO A 240 3.38 -5.58 10.86
C PRO A 240 4.06 -6.39 9.73
N PRO A 241 3.66 -7.66 9.47
CA PRO A 241 4.35 -8.57 8.55
C PRO A 241 4.08 -8.31 7.06
N GLY A 242 3.88 -7.06 6.68
CA GLY A 242 3.56 -6.65 5.32
C GLY A 242 2.07 -6.76 4.99
N HIS A 243 1.69 -6.24 3.83
CA HIS A 243 0.26 -6.20 3.44
C HIS A 243 -0.30 -7.55 2.96
N GLY A 244 0.54 -8.57 2.75
CA GLY A 244 0.10 -9.95 2.52
C GLY A 244 -0.60 -10.57 3.72
N ASP A 245 -0.39 -10.03 4.91
CA ASP A 245 -1.11 -10.41 6.12
C ASP A 245 -2.63 -10.20 6.05
N LEU A 246 -3.11 -9.44 5.09
CA LEU A 246 -4.55 -9.23 4.85
C LEU A 246 -5.35 -10.54 4.86
N TYR A 247 -4.84 -11.57 4.21
CA TYR A 247 -5.56 -12.85 4.07
C TYR A 247 -5.72 -13.54 5.42
N LEU A 248 -4.67 -13.51 6.22
CA LEU A 248 -4.68 -14.08 7.56
C LEU A 248 -5.53 -13.22 8.50
N SER A 249 -5.41 -11.89 8.42
CA SER A 249 -6.21 -10.95 9.21
C SER A 249 -7.71 -11.09 8.95
N LEU A 250 -8.13 -11.25 7.68
CA LEU A 250 -9.53 -11.51 7.33
C LEU A 250 -10.07 -12.81 7.95
N LEU A 251 -9.25 -13.85 7.97
CA LEU A 251 -9.62 -15.15 8.53
C LEU A 251 -9.68 -15.09 10.07
N THR A 252 -8.61 -14.62 10.70
CA THR A 252 -8.45 -14.68 12.17
C THR A 252 -9.37 -13.73 12.91
N SER A 253 -9.74 -12.60 12.31
CA SER A 253 -10.71 -11.66 12.89
C SER A 253 -12.17 -12.12 12.74
N GLY A 254 -12.45 -13.14 11.92
CA GLY A 254 -13.81 -13.53 11.55
C GLY A 254 -14.49 -12.56 10.57
N MET A 255 -13.78 -11.53 10.09
CA MET A 255 -14.36 -10.55 9.16
C MET A 255 -14.72 -11.20 7.82
N LEU A 256 -13.92 -12.16 7.33
CA LEU A 256 -14.21 -12.90 6.10
C LEU A 256 -15.60 -13.56 6.17
N ASP A 257 -15.87 -14.29 7.23
CA ASP A 257 -17.15 -14.97 7.43
C ASP A 257 -18.30 -13.99 7.56
N THR A 258 -18.07 -12.92 8.29
CA THR A 258 -19.08 -11.87 8.50
C THR A 258 -19.44 -11.16 7.21
N LEU A 259 -18.47 -10.85 6.35
CA LEU A 259 -18.72 -10.24 5.04
C LEU A 259 -19.53 -11.18 4.14
N ILE A 260 -19.14 -12.47 4.05
CA ILE A 260 -19.85 -13.47 3.24
C ILE A 260 -21.29 -13.66 3.75
N GLN A 261 -21.50 -13.79 5.06
CA GLN A 261 -22.84 -13.89 5.65
C GLN A 261 -23.75 -12.69 5.34
N LYS A 262 -23.16 -11.52 5.13
CA LYS A 262 -23.85 -10.30 4.72
C LYS A 262 -24.04 -10.18 3.20
N GLY A 263 -23.67 -11.20 2.44
CA GLY A 263 -23.80 -11.24 0.99
C GLY A 263 -22.70 -10.47 0.25
N ILE A 264 -21.61 -10.10 0.90
CA ILE A 264 -20.44 -9.49 0.27
C ILE A 264 -19.58 -10.62 -0.31
N GLY A 265 -19.49 -10.69 -1.63
CA GLY A 265 -18.73 -11.71 -2.35
C GLY A 265 -17.44 -11.19 -2.99
N TYR A 266 -17.25 -9.86 -3.04
CA TYR A 266 -16.10 -9.24 -3.69
C TYR A 266 -15.44 -8.22 -2.76
N LEU A 267 -14.11 -8.20 -2.78
CA LEU A 267 -13.29 -7.23 -2.07
C LEU A 267 -12.34 -6.54 -3.06
N PHE A 268 -12.46 -5.22 -3.18
CA PHE A 268 -11.45 -4.40 -3.86
C PHE A 268 -10.47 -3.86 -2.85
N VAL A 269 -9.18 -4.15 -3.03
CA VAL A 269 -8.09 -3.76 -2.13
C VAL A 269 -7.14 -2.83 -2.85
N SER A 270 -6.72 -1.73 -2.21
CA SER A 270 -5.69 -0.83 -2.72
C SER A 270 -5.02 -0.04 -1.60
N ASN A 271 -3.88 0.59 -1.90
CA ASN A 271 -3.18 1.45 -0.97
C ASN A 271 -3.98 2.73 -0.66
N ALA A 272 -3.97 3.18 0.59
CA ALA A 272 -4.61 4.44 0.99
C ALA A 272 -3.89 5.67 0.40
N ASP A 273 -2.60 5.57 0.05
CA ASP A 273 -1.83 6.64 -0.57
C ASP A 273 -1.93 6.68 -2.10
N ASN A 274 -2.73 5.80 -2.71
CA ASN A 274 -3.02 5.80 -4.14
C ASN A 274 -4.47 6.26 -4.39
N LEU A 275 -4.67 7.55 -4.58
CA LEU A 275 -6.00 8.12 -4.86
C LEU A 275 -6.55 7.80 -6.25
N GLY A 276 -5.71 7.34 -7.17
CA GLY A 276 -6.13 6.85 -8.49
C GLY A 276 -6.81 5.48 -8.42
N ALA A 277 -6.57 4.70 -7.37
CA ALA A 277 -7.18 3.38 -7.17
C ALA A 277 -8.63 3.50 -6.69
N THR A 278 -9.51 3.99 -7.55
CA THR A 278 -10.96 4.03 -7.33
C THR A 278 -11.61 2.71 -7.76
N THR A 279 -12.81 2.42 -7.24
CA THR A 279 -13.58 1.28 -7.69
C THR A 279 -14.06 1.49 -9.13
N HIS A 280 -13.72 0.57 -10.03
CA HIS A 280 -14.15 0.62 -11.43
C HIS A 280 -15.18 -0.45 -11.71
N LEU A 281 -16.42 -0.03 -12.08
CA LEU A 281 -17.55 -0.95 -12.25
C LEU A 281 -17.34 -1.95 -13.40
N LYS A 282 -16.64 -1.55 -14.49
CA LYS A 282 -16.31 -2.48 -15.58
C LYS A 282 -15.43 -3.63 -15.12
N LEU A 283 -14.45 -3.36 -14.23
CA LEU A 283 -13.59 -4.39 -13.64
C LEU A 283 -14.38 -5.33 -12.73
N LEU A 284 -15.26 -4.78 -11.90
CA LEU A 284 -16.16 -5.59 -11.07
C LEU A 284 -17.09 -6.45 -11.92
N GLY A 285 -17.63 -5.88 -13.01
CA GLY A 285 -18.47 -6.60 -13.97
C GLY A 285 -17.74 -7.76 -14.63
N HIS A 286 -16.49 -7.54 -15.04
CA HIS A 286 -15.63 -8.59 -15.61
C HIS A 286 -15.38 -9.72 -14.60
N MET A 287 -15.02 -9.35 -13.38
CA MET A 287 -14.80 -10.32 -12.30
C MET A 287 -16.06 -11.14 -12.01
N HIS A 288 -17.23 -10.49 -11.95
CA HIS A 288 -18.50 -11.14 -11.68
C HIS A 288 -18.93 -12.09 -12.79
N GLU A 289 -18.89 -11.64 -14.06
CA GLU A 289 -19.33 -12.42 -15.22
C GLU A 289 -18.44 -13.65 -15.43
N LYS A 290 -17.12 -13.48 -15.32
CA LYS A 290 -16.16 -14.58 -15.53
C LYS A 290 -15.89 -15.39 -14.28
N LYS A 291 -16.48 -15.05 -13.12
CA LYS A 291 -16.25 -15.69 -11.82
C LYS A 291 -14.76 -15.78 -11.45
N ILE A 292 -14.04 -14.70 -11.73
CA ILE A 292 -12.58 -14.63 -11.51
C ILE A 292 -12.31 -14.73 -10.00
N PRO A 293 -11.40 -15.60 -9.55
CA PRO A 293 -11.09 -15.75 -8.13
C PRO A 293 -10.25 -14.61 -7.58
N PHE A 294 -9.30 -14.12 -8.37
CA PHE A 294 -8.35 -13.07 -8.02
C PHE A 294 -7.95 -12.32 -9.28
N MET A 295 -7.97 -10.99 -9.22
CA MET A 295 -7.61 -10.13 -10.33
C MET A 295 -6.67 -9.02 -9.85
N MET A 296 -5.54 -8.85 -10.52
CA MET A 296 -4.53 -7.84 -10.21
C MET A 296 -4.54 -6.73 -11.26
N GLU A 297 -4.57 -5.49 -10.81
CA GLU A 297 -4.34 -4.34 -11.68
C GLU A 297 -2.85 -4.07 -11.83
N VAL A 298 -2.37 -4.01 -13.05
CA VAL A 298 -1.00 -3.61 -13.42
C VAL A 298 -1.04 -2.43 -14.38
N THR A 299 0.04 -1.68 -14.45
CA THR A 299 0.18 -0.54 -15.38
C THR A 299 1.47 -0.67 -16.17
N PRO A 300 1.61 -0.07 -17.36
CA PRO A 300 2.89 -0.04 -18.05
C PRO A 300 3.98 0.53 -17.14
N LYS A 301 5.12 -0.17 -17.07
CA LYS A 301 6.27 0.22 -16.25
C LYS A 301 6.97 1.43 -16.86
N THR A 302 7.38 2.36 -16.04
CA THR A 302 8.09 3.58 -16.45
C THR A 302 9.44 3.68 -15.74
N LEU A 303 10.29 4.62 -16.14
CA LEU A 303 11.58 4.86 -15.50
C LEU A 303 11.49 5.17 -14.01
N THR A 304 10.37 5.72 -13.54
CA THR A 304 10.15 5.98 -12.11
C THR A 304 9.79 4.73 -11.33
N ASP A 305 9.40 3.64 -12.01
CA ASP A 305 8.90 2.40 -11.40
C ASP A 305 9.89 1.22 -11.53
N ILE A 306 11.08 1.43 -12.10
CA ILE A 306 12.02 0.35 -12.43
C ILE A 306 12.35 -0.57 -11.26
N LYS A 307 12.32 -0.03 -10.03
CA LYS A 307 12.61 -0.76 -8.78
C LYS A 307 11.39 -1.42 -8.14
N GLY A 308 10.22 -1.29 -8.74
CA GLY A 308 8.99 -1.86 -8.15
C GLY A 308 8.66 -3.24 -8.70
N GLY A 309 7.77 -3.95 -8.00
CA GLY A 309 7.35 -5.28 -8.35
C GLY A 309 6.74 -5.38 -9.77
N THR A 310 7.04 -6.47 -10.45
CA THR A 310 6.58 -6.76 -11.81
C THR A 310 5.93 -8.15 -11.87
N LEU A 311 5.21 -8.43 -12.95
CA LEU A 311 4.75 -9.79 -13.22
C LEU A 311 5.75 -10.52 -14.13
N ILE A 312 5.90 -11.80 -13.85
CA ILE A 312 6.74 -12.74 -14.59
C ILE A 312 5.98 -14.04 -14.83
N ARG A 313 6.53 -14.88 -15.68
CA ARG A 313 6.20 -16.31 -15.71
C ARG A 313 7.24 -17.10 -14.91
N HIS A 314 6.77 -17.89 -13.98
CA HIS A 314 7.54 -18.86 -13.20
C HIS A 314 6.77 -20.16 -13.17
N GLN A 315 7.39 -21.28 -13.53
CA GLN A 315 6.78 -22.61 -13.59
C GLN A 315 5.41 -22.62 -14.33
N ASN A 316 5.34 -21.95 -15.49
CA ASN A 316 4.16 -21.80 -16.34
C ASN A 316 2.97 -21.05 -15.68
N ARG A 317 3.21 -20.25 -14.65
CA ARG A 317 2.20 -19.39 -14.00
C ARG A 317 2.64 -17.93 -14.01
N VAL A 318 1.67 -17.06 -14.05
CA VAL A 318 1.92 -15.62 -13.82
C VAL A 318 2.11 -15.39 -12.33
N CYS A 319 3.23 -14.80 -11.97
CA CYS A 319 3.67 -14.59 -10.60
C CYS A 319 4.09 -13.13 -10.39
N LEU A 320 4.00 -12.64 -9.16
CA LEU A 320 4.57 -11.36 -8.77
C LEU A 320 6.03 -11.55 -8.36
N LEU A 321 6.93 -10.81 -9.01
CA LEU A 321 8.34 -10.71 -8.62
C LEU A 321 8.60 -9.34 -7.98
N GLU A 322 8.90 -9.34 -6.70
CA GLU A 322 9.35 -8.15 -6.00
C GLU A 322 10.88 -8.03 -6.04
N ARG A 323 11.41 -6.81 -6.07
CA ARG A 323 12.85 -6.54 -6.14
C ARG A 323 13.67 -7.27 -5.06
N ALA A 324 13.10 -7.44 -3.87
CA ALA A 324 13.74 -8.16 -2.77
C ALA A 324 13.86 -9.68 -2.99
N GLN A 325 13.17 -10.24 -3.98
CA GLN A 325 13.26 -11.65 -4.39
C GLN A 325 14.25 -11.87 -5.55
N VAL A 326 14.95 -10.82 -5.94
CA VAL A 326 15.91 -10.81 -7.06
C VAL A 326 17.30 -10.85 -6.50
N ALA A 327 18.13 -11.79 -6.97
CA ALA A 327 19.54 -11.87 -6.61
C ALA A 327 20.27 -10.58 -7.02
N PRO A 328 21.26 -10.10 -6.22
CA PRO A 328 21.95 -8.84 -6.48
C PRO A 328 22.54 -8.74 -7.89
N GLU A 329 23.07 -9.82 -8.41
CA GLU A 329 23.67 -9.92 -9.76
C GLU A 329 22.65 -9.82 -10.89
N PHE A 330 21.36 -10.01 -10.62
CA PHE A 330 20.26 -9.96 -11.57
C PHE A 330 19.47 -8.64 -11.54
N LEU A 331 19.80 -7.71 -10.64
CA LEU A 331 19.05 -6.47 -10.45
C LEU A 331 19.02 -5.59 -11.71
N ASP A 332 20.11 -5.50 -12.47
CA ASP A 332 20.15 -4.72 -13.70
C ASP A 332 19.17 -5.26 -14.76
N THR A 333 19.07 -6.60 -14.85
CA THR A 333 18.10 -7.24 -15.73
C THR A 333 16.66 -7.04 -15.23
N PHE A 334 16.43 -7.09 -13.92
CA PHE A 334 15.11 -6.81 -13.32
C PHE A 334 14.65 -5.37 -13.60
N GLU A 335 15.57 -4.43 -13.69
CA GLU A 335 15.29 -3.02 -13.96
C GLU A 335 15.11 -2.73 -15.47
N ASP A 336 15.36 -3.71 -16.36
CA ASP A 336 15.17 -3.57 -17.80
C ASP A 336 13.67 -3.48 -18.18
N LEU A 337 13.27 -2.32 -18.71
CA LEU A 337 11.91 -2.05 -19.16
C LEU A 337 11.50 -2.84 -20.42
N ALA A 338 12.45 -3.29 -21.23
CA ALA A 338 12.16 -4.10 -22.41
C ALA A 338 11.79 -5.54 -22.04
N ARG A 339 12.35 -6.04 -20.94
CA ARG A 339 12.07 -7.39 -20.43
C ARG A 339 10.85 -7.43 -19.51
N PHE A 340 10.72 -6.45 -18.62
CA PHE A 340 9.65 -6.40 -17.62
C PHE A 340 8.80 -5.15 -17.84
N THR A 341 7.73 -5.30 -18.60
CA THR A 341 6.95 -4.20 -19.17
C THR A 341 5.84 -3.68 -18.27
N VAL A 342 5.46 -4.42 -17.23
CA VAL A 342 4.35 -4.05 -16.34
C VAL A 342 4.81 -3.82 -14.91
N PHE A 343 4.08 -2.97 -14.21
CA PHE A 343 4.29 -2.61 -12.82
C PHE A 343 3.08 -3.01 -11.97
N ASN A 344 3.32 -3.63 -10.81
CA ASN A 344 2.29 -3.96 -9.84
C ASN A 344 1.77 -2.71 -9.14
N THR A 345 0.50 -2.36 -9.37
CA THR A 345 -0.15 -1.21 -8.71
C THR A 345 -0.51 -1.47 -7.24
N ASN A 346 -0.40 -2.70 -6.78
CA ASN A 346 -0.90 -3.17 -5.49
C ASN A 346 -2.41 -2.97 -5.30
N SER A 347 -3.15 -2.91 -6.42
CA SER A 347 -4.62 -2.90 -6.46
C SER A 347 -5.10 -4.28 -6.90
N VAL A 348 -5.87 -4.96 -6.05
CA VAL A 348 -6.36 -6.31 -6.32
C VAL A 348 -7.84 -6.46 -6.04
N TRP A 349 -8.47 -7.39 -6.74
CA TRP A 349 -9.86 -7.78 -6.57
C TRP A 349 -9.91 -9.24 -6.16
N ILE A 350 -10.67 -9.54 -5.12
CA ILE A 350 -10.70 -10.87 -4.51
C ILE A 350 -12.14 -11.36 -4.43
N ASN A 351 -12.38 -12.58 -4.90
CA ASN A 351 -13.63 -13.30 -4.64
C ASN A 351 -13.55 -13.94 -3.26
N LEU A 352 -14.40 -13.46 -2.33
CA LEU A 352 -14.34 -13.86 -0.93
C LEU A 352 -14.79 -15.32 -0.68
N ASP A 353 -15.73 -15.82 -1.47
CA ASP A 353 -16.17 -17.21 -1.36
C ASP A 353 -15.04 -18.16 -1.77
N ILE A 354 -14.34 -17.85 -2.87
CA ILE A 354 -13.21 -18.64 -3.34
C ILE A 354 -12.03 -18.50 -2.38
N LEU A 355 -11.77 -17.29 -1.85
CA LEU A 355 -10.76 -17.08 -0.82
C LEU A 355 -11.04 -17.95 0.41
N LYS A 356 -12.29 -17.95 0.90
CA LYS A 356 -12.69 -18.79 2.04
C LYS A 356 -12.44 -20.26 1.76
N GLN A 357 -12.89 -20.75 0.60
CA GLN A 357 -12.66 -22.14 0.19
C GLN A 357 -11.15 -22.48 0.15
N ARG A 358 -10.32 -21.55 -0.37
CA ARG A 358 -8.87 -21.76 -0.42
C ARG A 358 -8.24 -21.80 0.98
N LEU A 359 -8.70 -20.92 1.88
CA LEU A 359 -8.19 -20.87 3.25
C LEU A 359 -8.62 -22.06 4.12
N THR A 360 -9.65 -22.81 3.75
CA THR A 360 -9.97 -24.08 4.44
C THR A 360 -8.89 -25.14 4.25
N GLN A 361 -8.03 -24.99 3.24
CA GLN A 361 -6.88 -25.87 2.98
C GLN A 361 -5.61 -25.42 3.75
N GLY A 362 -5.71 -24.37 4.54
CA GLY A 362 -4.62 -23.72 5.28
C GLY A 362 -4.33 -22.30 4.78
N PRO A 363 -3.48 -21.56 5.49
CA PRO A 363 -3.03 -20.22 5.07
C PRO A 363 -2.42 -20.23 3.68
N LEU A 364 -2.48 -19.07 2.99
CA LEU A 364 -1.80 -18.92 1.70
C LEU A 364 -0.28 -18.95 1.93
N LYS A 365 0.41 -19.75 1.14
CA LYS A 365 1.88 -19.73 1.11
C LYS A 365 2.31 -18.59 0.20
N LEU A 366 2.69 -17.46 0.80
CA LEU A 366 3.19 -16.31 0.07
C LEU A 366 4.71 -16.24 0.16
N PRO A 367 5.41 -15.84 -0.91
CA PRO A 367 6.84 -15.59 -0.87
C PRO A 367 7.24 -14.60 0.24
N VAL A 368 8.41 -14.84 0.82
CA VAL A 368 8.94 -14.00 1.91
C VAL A 368 9.81 -12.89 1.33
N ILE A 369 9.54 -11.69 1.74
CA ILE A 369 10.35 -10.49 1.47
C ILE A 369 11.20 -10.21 2.70
N VAL A 370 12.52 -10.23 2.53
CA VAL A 370 13.49 -9.93 3.58
C VAL A 370 13.83 -8.45 3.56
N ASN A 371 13.51 -7.75 4.63
CA ASN A 371 13.69 -6.29 4.74
C ASN A 371 14.66 -5.96 5.88
N PRO A 372 15.98 -5.80 5.60
CA PRO A 372 16.96 -5.43 6.60
C PRO A 372 16.70 -4.01 7.15
N LYS A 373 16.84 -3.84 8.44
CA LYS A 373 16.70 -2.56 9.15
C LYS A 373 17.81 -2.40 10.18
N GLN A 374 18.02 -1.16 10.60
CA GLN A 374 18.85 -0.86 11.76
C GLN A 374 18.01 -0.16 12.82
N VAL A 375 17.96 -0.71 14.03
CA VAL A 375 17.19 -0.17 15.15
C VAL A 375 18.16 0.04 16.32
N HIS A 376 18.37 1.29 16.71
CA HIS A 376 19.30 1.69 17.76
C HIS A 376 20.71 1.05 17.65
N GLY A 377 21.22 0.96 16.41
CA GLY A 377 22.54 0.40 16.14
C GLY A 377 22.57 -1.13 15.96
N THR A 378 21.51 -1.84 16.28
CA THR A 378 21.38 -3.28 16.05
C THR A 378 20.84 -3.55 14.65
N HIS A 379 21.47 -4.48 13.93
CA HIS A 379 20.97 -4.97 12.65
C HIS A 379 19.85 -5.98 12.91
N VAL A 380 18.67 -5.70 12.34
CA VAL A 380 17.50 -6.55 12.47
C VAL A 380 16.92 -6.84 11.10
N VAL A 381 16.18 -7.92 10.98
CA VAL A 381 15.40 -8.23 9.78
C VAL A 381 13.91 -8.24 10.08
N GLN A 382 13.15 -7.74 9.11
CA GLN A 382 11.69 -7.85 9.05
C GLN A 382 11.35 -8.80 7.90
N LEU A 383 10.57 -9.83 8.19
CA LEU A 383 10.06 -10.78 7.21
C LEU A 383 8.64 -10.37 6.83
N GLU A 384 8.46 -10.00 5.58
CA GLU A 384 7.20 -9.43 5.09
C GLU A 384 6.62 -10.29 3.96
N GLN A 385 5.34 -10.15 3.71
CA GLN A 385 4.63 -10.79 2.59
C GLN A 385 3.87 -9.75 1.78
N ALA A 386 3.88 -9.90 0.45
CA ALA A 386 3.17 -9.00 -0.46
C ALA A 386 1.76 -9.52 -0.77
N LEU A 387 0.78 -8.62 -0.77
CA LEU A 387 -0.62 -8.91 -1.13
C LEU A 387 -0.75 -9.53 -2.52
N GLY A 388 -0.06 -8.96 -3.51
CA GLY A 388 -0.13 -9.38 -4.90
C GLY A 388 0.46 -10.77 -5.17
N ALA A 389 1.36 -11.24 -4.30
CA ALA A 389 1.93 -12.58 -4.43
C ALA A 389 0.87 -13.70 -4.36
N ALA A 390 -0.32 -13.40 -3.83
CA ALA A 390 -1.44 -14.35 -3.83
C ALA A 390 -1.98 -14.72 -5.22
N ILE A 391 -1.60 -14.02 -6.29
CA ILE A 391 -2.01 -14.37 -7.66
C ILE A 391 -1.69 -15.84 -7.98
N GLU A 392 -0.58 -16.36 -7.48
CA GLU A 392 -0.17 -17.76 -7.66
C GLU A 392 -1.04 -18.77 -6.92
N ALA A 393 -1.73 -18.34 -5.86
CA ALA A 393 -2.53 -19.22 -5.01
C ALA A 393 -3.91 -19.55 -5.59
N PHE A 394 -4.31 -18.86 -6.68
CA PHE A 394 -5.63 -19.01 -7.26
C PHE A 394 -5.57 -19.49 -8.71
N ASN A 395 -6.13 -20.67 -8.97
CA ASN A 395 -6.31 -21.15 -10.33
C ASN A 395 -7.34 -20.26 -11.06
N GLY A 396 -6.97 -19.71 -12.22
CA GLY A 396 -7.81 -18.78 -12.97
C GLY A 396 -7.70 -17.33 -12.49
N ALA A 397 -6.68 -17.00 -11.68
CA ALA A 397 -6.32 -15.62 -11.42
C ALA A 397 -5.91 -14.91 -12.72
N VAL A 398 -6.20 -13.61 -12.82
CA VAL A 398 -5.87 -12.80 -14.00
C VAL A 398 -5.16 -11.51 -13.60
N ALA A 399 -4.36 -10.99 -14.53
CA ALA A 399 -3.83 -9.64 -14.45
C ALA A 399 -4.49 -8.76 -15.53
N ILE A 400 -4.75 -7.50 -15.21
CA ILE A 400 -5.33 -6.53 -16.16
C ILE A 400 -4.44 -5.30 -16.21
N THR A 401 -4.03 -4.89 -17.42
CA THR A 401 -3.35 -3.61 -17.62
C THR A 401 -4.36 -2.49 -17.56
N VAL A 402 -4.20 -1.59 -16.60
CA VAL A 402 -5.09 -0.44 -16.40
C VAL A 402 -4.41 0.88 -16.80
N PRO A 403 -5.18 1.93 -17.13
CA PRO A 403 -4.63 3.25 -17.40
C PRO A 403 -3.79 3.80 -16.25
N ARG A 404 -2.76 4.58 -16.58
CA ARG A 404 -1.78 5.08 -15.62
C ARG A 404 -2.39 6.00 -14.55
N ASP A 405 -3.48 6.70 -14.85
CA ASP A 405 -4.19 7.56 -13.90
C ASP A 405 -4.83 6.79 -12.73
N ARG A 406 -4.92 5.46 -12.83
CA ARG A 406 -5.32 4.60 -11.71
C ARG A 406 -4.18 4.32 -10.73
N PHE A 407 -2.94 4.72 -11.08
CA PHE A 407 -1.77 4.55 -10.21
C PHE A 407 -1.05 5.87 -9.98
N VAL A 408 -1.45 6.57 -8.93
CA VAL A 408 -0.93 7.90 -8.52
C VAL A 408 -0.46 7.81 -7.05
N PRO A 409 0.51 6.94 -6.74
CA PRO A 409 1.00 6.80 -5.37
C PRO A 409 1.87 8.00 -4.99
N VAL A 410 1.83 8.37 -3.72
CA VAL A 410 2.72 9.37 -3.15
C VAL A 410 3.79 8.67 -2.32
N LYS A 411 5.01 8.55 -2.83
CA LYS A 411 6.14 7.91 -2.14
C LYS A 411 7.15 8.92 -1.60
N THR A 412 7.19 10.09 -2.20
CA THR A 412 8.12 11.19 -1.91
C THR A 412 7.38 12.53 -1.79
N THR A 413 8.07 13.54 -1.32
CA THR A 413 7.55 14.92 -1.32
C THR A 413 7.44 15.51 -2.72
N SER A 414 8.18 14.99 -3.70
CA SER A 414 8.01 15.32 -5.12
C SER A 414 6.65 14.87 -5.63
N ASP A 415 6.24 13.64 -5.30
CA ASP A 415 4.91 13.12 -5.65
C ASP A 415 3.82 13.92 -4.93
N LEU A 416 4.07 14.33 -3.67
CA LEU A 416 3.15 15.16 -2.89
C LEU A 416 2.96 16.53 -3.54
N MET A 417 4.04 17.19 -3.99
CA MET A 417 3.95 18.47 -4.69
C MET A 417 3.11 18.36 -5.96
N LEU A 418 3.33 17.31 -6.73
CA LEU A 418 2.55 17.06 -7.94
C LEU A 418 1.07 16.86 -7.64
N LEU A 419 0.76 16.09 -6.61
CA LEU A 419 -0.62 15.82 -6.20
C LEU A 419 -1.33 17.07 -5.65
N GLN A 420 -0.62 17.93 -4.94
CA GLN A 420 -1.15 19.18 -4.39
C GLN A 420 -1.28 20.29 -5.43
N SER A 421 -0.56 20.20 -6.55
CA SER A 421 -0.60 21.21 -7.62
C SER A 421 -1.89 21.15 -8.44
N ASP A 422 -2.03 22.10 -9.38
CA ASP A 422 -3.11 22.13 -10.36
C ASP A 422 -2.91 21.18 -11.56
N TYR A 423 -1.87 20.31 -11.51
CA TYR A 423 -1.68 19.26 -12.50
C TYR A 423 -2.83 18.25 -12.48
N TYR A 424 -3.34 17.92 -11.30
CA TYR A 424 -4.54 17.10 -11.17
C TYR A 424 -5.77 17.96 -10.91
N THR A 425 -6.83 17.67 -11.65
CA THR A 425 -8.18 18.16 -11.37
C THR A 425 -8.99 17.04 -10.74
N LYS A 426 -9.82 17.41 -9.77
CA LYS A 426 -10.70 16.48 -9.08
C LYS A 426 -12.02 16.37 -9.84
N ARG A 427 -12.41 15.15 -10.20
CA ARG A 427 -13.74 14.87 -10.75
C ARG A 427 -14.81 14.90 -9.65
N LEU A 428 -16.07 14.94 -10.05
CA LEU A 428 -17.21 14.90 -9.13
C LEU A 428 -17.23 13.65 -8.23
N ASP A 429 -16.69 12.54 -8.73
CA ASP A 429 -16.56 11.28 -7.99
C ASP A 429 -15.33 11.24 -7.06
N GLY A 430 -14.61 12.35 -6.93
CA GLY A 430 -13.39 12.43 -6.13
C GLY A 430 -12.16 11.79 -6.77
N SER A 431 -12.28 11.18 -7.97
CA SER A 431 -11.11 10.69 -8.71
C SER A 431 -10.27 11.85 -9.22
N LEU A 432 -8.98 11.57 -9.43
CA LEU A 432 -8.03 12.54 -9.94
C LEU A 432 -7.87 12.34 -11.45
N GLN A 433 -7.84 13.44 -12.19
CA GLN A 433 -7.63 13.45 -13.62
C GLN A 433 -6.52 14.44 -13.95
N PRO A 434 -5.52 14.07 -14.79
CA PRO A 434 -4.57 15.03 -15.30
C PRO A 434 -5.26 16.21 -16.01
N ALA A 435 -4.88 17.42 -15.67
CA ALA A 435 -5.42 18.63 -16.29
C ALA A 435 -4.81 18.89 -17.68
N SER A 436 -3.77 18.14 -18.06
CA SER A 436 -3.03 18.25 -19.31
C SER A 436 -2.83 16.88 -19.95
N GLN A 437 -2.83 16.83 -21.28
CA GLN A 437 -2.49 15.63 -22.06
C GLN A 437 -1.00 15.47 -22.32
N ARG A 438 -0.15 16.33 -21.74
CA ARG A 438 1.31 16.34 -21.99
C ARG A 438 2.09 15.20 -21.32
N GLY A 439 1.43 14.34 -20.56
CA GLY A 439 2.09 13.33 -19.75
C GLY A 439 2.40 13.82 -18.33
N LEU A 440 2.92 12.91 -17.52
CA LEU A 440 3.26 13.17 -16.12
C LEU A 440 4.57 13.98 -16.05
N PRO A 441 4.58 15.17 -15.42
CA PRO A 441 5.81 15.93 -15.27
C PRO A 441 6.79 15.23 -14.31
N THR A 442 8.07 15.33 -14.61
CA THR A 442 9.12 14.89 -13.68
C THR A 442 9.38 16.00 -12.66
N VAL A 443 9.12 15.72 -11.38
CA VAL A 443 9.42 16.64 -10.28
C VAL A 443 10.54 16.08 -9.42
N ILE A 444 11.61 16.86 -9.24
CA ILE A 444 12.77 16.49 -8.42
C ILE A 444 12.96 17.57 -7.36
N LEU A 445 12.88 17.20 -6.11
CA LEU A 445 13.13 18.06 -4.96
C LEU A 445 14.39 17.60 -4.23
N SER A 446 15.25 18.54 -3.88
CA SER A 446 16.48 18.27 -3.14
C SER A 446 16.21 17.89 -1.67
N LYS A 447 17.28 17.54 -0.94
CA LYS A 447 17.22 17.06 0.46
C LYS A 447 16.52 18.02 1.43
N GLU A 448 16.48 19.31 1.12
CA GLU A 448 15.80 20.35 1.89
C GLU A 448 14.29 20.12 1.99
N PHE A 449 13.73 19.32 1.07
CA PHE A 449 12.33 18.93 1.01
C PHE A 449 12.08 17.46 1.41
N SER A 450 13.09 16.75 1.89
CA SER A 450 13.07 15.27 1.98
C SER A 450 12.01 14.69 2.92
N ASN A 451 11.49 15.47 3.86
CA ASN A 451 10.42 15.03 4.76
C ASN A 451 9.22 16.00 4.73
N VAL A 452 8.06 15.51 5.14
CA VAL A 452 6.80 16.26 5.06
C VAL A 452 6.86 17.58 5.84
N SER A 453 7.47 17.60 7.02
CA SER A 453 7.57 18.83 7.82
C SER A 453 8.44 19.88 7.14
N ALA A 454 9.62 19.49 6.64
CA ALA A 454 10.51 20.39 5.91
C ALA A 454 9.89 20.87 4.59
N TYR A 455 9.15 19.99 3.92
CA TYR A 455 8.37 20.32 2.72
C TYR A 455 7.28 21.35 3.03
N GLN A 456 6.46 21.14 4.06
CA GLN A 456 5.37 22.06 4.43
C GLN A 456 5.85 23.44 4.87
N GLN A 457 7.05 23.51 5.47
CA GLN A 457 7.67 24.80 5.81
C GLN A 457 8.07 25.60 4.56
N ARG A 458 8.38 24.91 3.44
CA ARG A 458 8.87 25.52 2.20
C ARG A 458 7.79 25.67 1.14
N VAL A 459 6.82 24.79 1.10
CA VAL A 459 5.71 24.84 0.15
C VAL A 459 4.47 25.28 0.89
N VAL A 460 4.38 26.61 1.10
CA VAL A 460 3.22 27.22 1.78
C VAL A 460 1.99 27.17 0.89
N TYR A 461 2.20 27.41 -0.41
CA TYR A 461 1.18 27.21 -1.44
C TYR A 461 1.76 26.35 -2.56
N PRO A 462 1.06 25.28 -2.96
CA PRO A 462 1.50 24.43 -4.07
C PRO A 462 1.62 25.26 -5.37
N PRO A 463 2.71 25.07 -6.13
CA PRO A 463 2.87 25.80 -7.39
C PRO A 463 1.96 25.25 -8.48
N SER A 464 1.71 26.07 -9.52
CA SER A 464 1.06 25.58 -10.74
C SER A 464 2.05 24.73 -11.56
N LEU A 465 1.70 23.47 -11.82
CA LEU A 465 2.45 22.52 -12.63
C LEU A 465 1.67 22.05 -13.88
N LYS A 466 0.51 22.65 -14.17
CA LYS A 466 -0.38 22.26 -15.28
C LYS A 466 0.31 22.23 -16.64
N HIS A 467 1.30 23.08 -16.84
CA HIS A 467 2.06 23.19 -18.09
C HIS A 467 3.54 22.83 -17.92
N CYS A 468 3.90 22.19 -16.81
CA CYS A 468 5.24 21.74 -16.50
C CYS A 468 5.52 20.38 -17.17
N ASP A 469 6.71 20.20 -17.69
CA ASP A 469 7.21 18.93 -18.20
C ASP A 469 8.32 18.38 -17.30
N TYR A 470 9.15 19.29 -16.76
CA TYR A 470 10.24 18.95 -15.85
C TYR A 470 10.46 20.08 -14.84
N LEU A 471 10.47 19.74 -13.56
CA LEU A 471 10.81 20.67 -12.47
C LEU A 471 11.90 20.07 -11.59
N ARG A 472 12.98 20.83 -11.41
CA ARG A 472 13.98 20.52 -10.40
C ARG A 472 14.21 21.73 -9.49
N LEU A 473 14.07 21.51 -8.19
CA LEU A 473 14.33 22.51 -7.16
C LEU A 473 15.47 22.04 -6.27
N ASP A 474 16.62 22.72 -6.35
CA ASP A 474 17.80 22.41 -5.56
C ASP A 474 18.08 23.57 -4.57
N GLY A 475 18.18 23.25 -3.28
CA GLY A 475 18.52 24.17 -2.20
C GLY A 475 17.33 24.69 -1.40
N ASP A 476 17.57 25.74 -0.59
CA ASP A 476 16.59 26.26 0.35
C ASP A 476 15.64 27.28 -0.33
N ILE A 477 14.49 26.79 -0.77
CA ILE A 477 13.50 27.54 -1.55
C ILE A 477 12.17 27.51 -0.82
N THR A 478 11.55 28.66 -0.60
CA THR A 478 10.18 28.78 -0.11
C THR A 478 9.25 29.22 -1.24
N LEU A 479 8.18 28.46 -1.46
CA LEU A 479 7.13 28.74 -2.43
C LEU A 479 5.93 29.36 -1.71
N LEU A 480 5.63 30.61 -2.05
CA LEU A 480 4.41 31.31 -1.65
C LEU A 480 3.39 31.31 -2.79
N ASP A 481 2.42 32.22 -2.72
CA ASP A 481 1.29 32.27 -3.65
C ASP A 481 1.71 32.56 -5.11
N ARG A 482 0.94 31.97 -6.05
CA ARG A 482 1.00 32.24 -7.49
C ARG A 482 2.36 31.99 -8.15
N VAL A 483 3.08 30.96 -7.70
CA VAL A 483 4.27 30.48 -8.40
C VAL A 483 3.86 29.50 -9.48
N LYS A 484 4.40 29.64 -10.70
CA LYS A 484 4.11 28.78 -11.85
C LYS A 484 5.40 28.30 -12.49
N PHE A 485 5.41 27.00 -12.86
CA PHE A 485 6.49 26.41 -13.64
C PHE A 485 5.92 25.85 -14.95
N GLU A 486 6.49 26.24 -16.09
CA GLU A 486 6.05 25.84 -17.42
C GLU A 486 7.22 25.25 -18.23
N GLY A 487 6.96 24.13 -18.92
CA GLY A 487 7.98 23.39 -19.67
C GLY A 487 9.05 22.83 -18.76
N HIS A 488 10.33 23.08 -19.04
CA HIS A 488 11.47 22.56 -18.30
C HIS A 488 12.07 23.67 -17.42
N VAL A 489 12.06 23.48 -16.10
CA VAL A 489 12.61 24.44 -15.15
C VAL A 489 13.53 23.77 -14.15
N HIS A 490 14.74 24.32 -13.99
CA HIS A 490 15.68 23.94 -12.95
C HIS A 490 16.09 25.20 -12.17
N LEU A 491 15.74 25.26 -10.89
CA LEU A 491 16.12 26.34 -9.99
C LEU A 491 17.14 25.81 -8.98
N HIS A 492 18.31 26.45 -8.94
CA HIS A 492 19.39 26.11 -8.03
C HIS A 492 19.73 27.28 -7.11
N VAL A 493 19.62 27.03 -5.80
CA VAL A 493 20.04 27.96 -4.73
C VAL A 493 21.30 27.42 -4.08
N PRO A 494 22.41 28.20 -4.08
CA PRO A 494 23.65 27.78 -3.45
C PRO A 494 23.49 27.53 -1.93
N PRO A 495 24.33 26.67 -1.34
CA PRO A 495 24.33 26.47 0.11
C PRO A 495 24.44 27.77 0.89
N ALA A 496 23.78 27.84 2.05
CA ALA A 496 23.69 29.01 2.93
C ALA A 496 22.92 30.21 2.38
N GLN A 497 22.26 30.08 1.24
CA GLN A 497 21.29 31.05 0.75
C GLN A 497 19.87 30.50 0.85
N HIS A 498 18.90 31.42 0.98
CA HIS A 498 17.48 31.13 1.01
C HIS A 498 16.75 32.04 0.03
N VAL A 499 15.82 31.48 -0.74
CA VAL A 499 15.03 32.24 -1.70
C VAL A 499 13.54 32.04 -1.44
N VAL A 500 12.80 33.12 -1.47
CA VAL A 500 11.34 33.13 -1.40
C VAL A 500 10.79 33.50 -2.78
N LEU A 501 9.93 32.64 -3.30
CA LEU A 501 9.27 32.85 -4.58
C LEU A 501 7.79 33.16 -4.36
N GLU A 502 7.35 34.27 -4.92
CA GLU A 502 5.97 34.73 -4.89
C GLU A 502 5.62 35.46 -6.19
N ASN A 503 4.41 35.23 -6.73
CA ASN A 503 3.94 35.87 -7.95
C ASN A 503 4.90 35.75 -9.14
N LYS A 504 5.53 34.60 -9.33
CA LYS A 504 6.53 34.34 -10.38
C LYS A 504 6.12 33.23 -11.31
N THR A 505 6.44 33.41 -12.60
CA THR A 505 6.31 32.35 -13.61
C THR A 505 7.68 32.10 -14.21
N PHE A 506 8.12 30.84 -14.17
CA PHE A 506 9.35 30.38 -14.81
C PHE A 506 8.99 29.49 -15.99
N LYS A 507 9.64 29.71 -17.14
CA LYS A 507 9.31 29.00 -18.38
C LYS A 507 10.54 28.62 -19.17
N ASN A 508 10.76 27.31 -19.35
CA ASN A 508 11.88 26.76 -20.12
C ASN A 508 13.22 27.44 -19.77
N CYS A 509 13.57 27.45 -18.48
CA CYS A 509 14.75 28.16 -17.98
C CYS A 509 15.51 27.38 -16.90
N ARG A 510 16.80 27.68 -16.80
CA ARG A 510 17.63 27.42 -15.63
C ARG A 510 17.75 28.69 -14.83
N VAL A 511 17.46 28.61 -13.53
CA VAL A 511 17.51 29.77 -12.63
C VAL A 511 18.66 29.57 -11.64
N ARG A 512 19.55 30.53 -11.61
CA ARG A 512 20.64 30.58 -10.65
C ARG A 512 20.46 31.78 -9.72
N VAL A 513 20.94 31.65 -8.50
CA VAL A 513 20.91 32.70 -7.50
C VAL A 513 22.34 33.24 -7.32
N ASP A 514 22.51 34.51 -7.48
CA ASP A 514 23.82 35.15 -7.28
C ASP A 514 24.10 35.40 -5.78
N LYS A 515 25.32 35.89 -5.47
CA LYS A 515 25.76 36.15 -4.10
C LYS A 515 24.91 37.22 -3.35
N HIS A 516 24.08 37.97 -4.06
CA HIS A 516 23.18 38.99 -3.52
C HIS A 516 21.73 38.48 -3.40
N GLY A 517 21.47 37.20 -3.72
CA GLY A 517 20.13 36.62 -3.69
C GLY A 517 19.27 36.96 -4.91
N GLN A 518 19.86 37.50 -5.98
CA GLN A 518 19.11 37.86 -7.20
C GLN A 518 18.99 36.62 -8.11
N LEU A 519 17.82 36.49 -8.72
CA LEU A 519 17.50 35.40 -9.66
C LEU A 519 17.96 35.75 -11.07
N HIS A 520 18.74 34.91 -11.68
CA HIS A 520 19.19 35.02 -13.06
C HIS A 520 18.62 33.82 -13.87
N GLU A 521 17.83 34.14 -14.90
CA GLU A 521 17.19 33.15 -15.75
C GLU A 521 18.00 32.99 -17.04
N ASP A 522 18.50 31.79 -17.29
CA ASP A 522 19.13 31.39 -18.55
C ASP A 522 18.15 30.47 -19.33
N PRO A 523 18.09 30.54 -20.66
CA PRO A 523 17.27 29.62 -21.45
C PRO A 523 17.57 28.17 -21.11
N TRP A 524 16.55 27.31 -21.14
CA TRP A 524 16.75 25.88 -20.97
C TRP A 524 17.57 25.33 -22.11
N VAL A 525 18.67 24.67 -21.78
CA VAL A 525 19.47 23.86 -22.71
C VAL A 525 19.46 22.44 -22.16
N PRO A 526 19.01 21.44 -22.93
CA PRO A 526 19.12 20.04 -22.53
C PRO A 526 20.57 19.70 -22.19
N ASP A 527 20.77 18.91 -21.12
CA ASP A 527 22.11 18.39 -20.85
C ASP A 527 22.54 17.56 -22.06
N SER A 528 23.71 17.82 -22.60
CA SER A 528 24.30 16.96 -23.63
C SER A 528 24.44 15.55 -23.04
N THR A 529 23.69 14.61 -23.60
CA THR A 529 23.68 13.18 -23.28
C THR A 529 25.06 12.58 -23.29
#